data_5146ef5a7f87f871b24551eaadf26a1c
#
_entry.id   5146ef5a7f87f871b24551eaadf26a1c
#
_cell.length_a   1.000
_cell.length_b   1.000
_cell.length_c   1.000
_cell.angle_alpha   90.00
_cell.angle_beta   90.00
_cell.angle_gamma   90.00
#
_symmetry.space_group_name_H-M   'P 1'
#
loop_
_entity.id
_entity.type
_entity.pdbx_description
1 polymer ?
#
loop_
_entity_poly.entity_id
_entity_poly.type
_entity_poly.pdbx_seq_one_letter_code
_entity_poly.pdbx_strand_id
1 'polypeptide(L)'
;MLLFTGAACGSGGDGSSGPAVVDLSEASGAAGVRGVSLGAPVAKPATTLVDTAGAPFDLRTDQATAGRVTLVFFGFTNCPDICPTTMADLDAALESLPAADRDRIRVVFVSTDPDRDTGPVIRRWLDQFDASFIGLTGTWPHIKEFADALDVAIEPAVREADGTVNVTHSAQVTAFSPDGTARVAYLTGTSVADYAHDLPLLARGET
;
A
#
# COMPACT_ATOMS: atom_id res chain seq x y z
N MET A 1 -76.86 -1.55 8.55
CA MET A 1 -75.94 -2.59 9.06
C MET A 1 -75.41 -3.37 7.89
N LEU A 2 -74.33 -2.90 7.33
CA LEU A 2 -73.62 -3.56 6.20
C LEU A 2 -72.15 -3.51 6.48
N LEU A 3 -71.57 -4.70 6.62
CA LEU A 3 -70.14 -4.92 6.77
C LEU A 3 -69.46 -4.89 5.39
N PHE A 4 -68.42 -4.08 5.25
CA PHE A 4 -67.50 -4.17 4.11
C PHE A 4 -66.16 -4.71 4.59
N THR A 5 -65.80 -5.90 4.15
CA THR A 5 -64.51 -6.51 4.28
C THR A 5 -63.64 -6.02 3.12
N GLY A 6 -62.56 -5.29 3.42
CA GLY A 6 -61.54 -4.88 2.49
C GLY A 6 -60.43 -5.91 2.41
N ALA A 7 -60.18 -6.46 1.23
CA ALA A 7 -59.06 -7.33 0.92
C ALA A 7 -57.77 -6.50 0.68
N ALA A 8 -56.70 -6.83 1.39
CA ALA A 8 -55.38 -6.26 1.17
C ALA A 8 -54.67 -7.06 0.07
N CYS A 9 -54.31 -6.41 -1.04
CA CYS A 9 -53.39 -6.94 -2.06
C CYS A 9 -51.96 -6.72 -1.57
N GLY A 10 -51.24 -7.80 -1.37
CA GLY A 10 -49.81 -7.77 -1.16
C GLY A 10 -49.06 -7.50 -2.49
N SER A 11 -48.25 -6.45 -2.49
CA SER A 11 -47.30 -6.17 -3.57
C SER A 11 -46.05 -6.96 -3.33
N GLY A 12 -45.71 -7.91 -4.20
CA GLY A 12 -44.46 -8.60 -4.25
C GLY A 12 -43.34 -7.61 -4.67
N GLY A 13 -42.35 -7.46 -3.81
CA GLY A 13 -41.14 -6.74 -4.15
C GLY A 13 -40.20 -7.62 -4.97
N ASP A 14 -39.99 -7.27 -6.24
CA ASP A 14 -38.94 -7.83 -7.07
C ASP A 14 -37.59 -7.45 -6.50
N GLY A 15 -36.88 -8.43 -5.94
CA GLY A 15 -35.49 -8.30 -5.52
C GLY A 15 -34.58 -8.25 -6.75
N SER A 16 -34.37 -7.07 -7.30
CA SER A 16 -33.30 -6.84 -8.27
C SER A 16 -31.97 -6.81 -7.53
N SER A 17 -31.23 -7.93 -7.56
CA SER A 17 -29.85 -8.00 -7.11
C SER A 17 -28.94 -7.37 -8.18
N GLY A 18 -28.90 -6.06 -8.23
CA GLY A 18 -27.85 -5.32 -8.90
C GLY A 18 -26.51 -5.49 -8.17
N PRO A 19 -25.36 -5.38 -8.87
CA PRO A 19 -24.08 -5.42 -8.19
C PRO A 19 -24.07 -4.35 -7.11
N ALA A 20 -23.66 -4.74 -5.90
CA ALA A 20 -23.52 -3.81 -4.78
C ALA A 20 -22.55 -2.70 -5.19
N VAL A 21 -23.05 -1.50 -5.40
CA VAL A 21 -22.22 -0.32 -5.54
C VAL A 21 -21.65 -0.08 -4.16
N VAL A 22 -20.36 -0.39 -3.99
CA VAL A 22 -19.62 -0.02 -2.78
C VAL A 22 -19.56 1.51 -2.77
N ASP A 23 -20.30 2.14 -1.90
CA ASP A 23 -20.22 3.58 -1.69
C ASP A 23 -18.89 3.87 -0.97
N LEU A 24 -17.91 4.33 -1.75
CA LEU A 24 -16.58 4.68 -1.26
C LEU A 24 -16.59 5.97 -0.41
N SER A 25 -17.71 6.66 -0.29
CA SER A 25 -17.81 7.88 0.51
C SER A 25 -17.77 7.61 2.03
N GLU A 26 -18.05 6.37 2.47
CA GLU A 26 -17.90 5.95 3.88
C GLU A 26 -16.51 5.38 4.22
N ALA A 27 -15.63 5.26 3.22
CA ALA A 27 -14.25 4.79 3.40
C ALA A 27 -13.28 5.88 3.90
N SER A 28 -13.79 7.03 4.33
CA SER A 28 -12.97 8.02 5.05
C SER A 28 -12.45 7.38 6.33
N GLY A 29 -11.12 7.25 6.41
CA GLY A 29 -10.46 6.57 7.52
C GLY A 29 -10.87 7.13 8.89
N ALA A 30 -10.84 6.29 9.89
CA ALA A 30 -11.02 6.71 11.28
C ALA A 30 -10.06 7.89 11.59
N ALA A 31 -10.52 8.87 12.38
CA ALA A 31 -9.75 10.03 12.84
C ALA A 31 -9.29 11.04 11.75
N GLY A 32 -9.95 11.10 10.59
CA GLY A 32 -9.73 12.18 9.63
C GLY A 32 -8.59 11.94 8.62
N VAL A 33 -7.99 10.75 8.59
CA VAL A 33 -7.08 10.35 7.49
C VAL A 33 -7.86 10.16 6.18
N ARG A 34 -7.22 10.50 5.07
CA ARG A 34 -7.78 10.44 3.71
C ARG A 34 -7.50 9.12 2.99
N GLY A 35 -6.54 8.36 3.51
CA GLY A 35 -6.29 7.00 3.07
C GLY A 35 -7.47 6.08 3.39
N VAL A 36 -7.55 4.95 2.68
CA VAL A 36 -8.60 3.93 2.84
C VAL A 36 -8.33 3.12 4.10
N SER A 37 -9.34 3.00 4.97
CA SER A 37 -9.24 2.12 6.15
C SER A 37 -9.18 0.65 5.73
N LEU A 38 -8.25 -0.09 6.30
CA LEU A 38 -8.22 -1.54 6.18
C LEU A 38 -9.33 -2.16 7.03
N GLY A 39 -10.00 -3.19 6.51
CA GLY A 39 -11.11 -3.85 7.22
C GLY A 39 -10.69 -4.52 8.54
N ALA A 40 -9.41 -4.86 8.66
CA ALA A 40 -8.78 -5.33 9.90
C ALA A 40 -7.35 -4.80 9.99
N PRO A 41 -6.83 -4.55 11.21
CA PRO A 41 -5.44 -4.16 11.40
C PRO A 41 -4.47 -5.26 10.93
N VAL A 42 -3.41 -4.86 10.22
CA VAL A 42 -2.39 -5.77 9.70
C VAL A 42 -1.05 -5.50 10.39
N ALA A 43 -0.42 -6.53 10.95
CA ALA A 43 0.89 -6.41 11.56
C ALA A 43 2.01 -6.42 10.49
N LYS A 44 3.17 -5.83 10.82
CA LYS A 44 4.37 -5.96 9.96
C LYS A 44 4.71 -7.44 9.75
N PRO A 45 4.99 -7.85 8.49
CA PRO A 45 5.35 -9.24 8.16
C PRO A 45 6.57 -9.73 8.93
N ALA A 46 6.57 -11.03 9.25
CA ALA A 46 7.69 -11.70 9.89
C ALA A 46 8.79 -12.11 8.91
N THR A 47 8.46 -12.15 7.62
CA THR A 47 9.35 -12.60 6.56
C THR A 47 10.52 -11.64 6.39
N THR A 48 11.73 -12.18 6.45
CA THR A 48 12.96 -11.42 6.20
C THR A 48 13.21 -11.33 4.71
N LEU A 49 13.39 -10.12 4.21
CA LEU A 49 13.84 -9.83 2.85
C LEU A 49 15.33 -9.42 2.85
N VAL A 50 15.84 -8.95 1.71
CA VAL A 50 17.23 -8.53 1.55
C VAL A 50 17.23 -7.07 1.10
N ASP A 51 18.02 -6.23 1.75
CA ASP A 51 18.17 -4.83 1.36
C ASP A 51 19.07 -4.65 0.12
N THR A 52 19.24 -3.41 -0.32
CA THR A 52 20.06 -3.09 -1.50
C THR A 52 21.55 -3.31 -1.29
N ALA A 53 22.02 -3.46 -0.05
CA ALA A 53 23.40 -3.80 0.29
C ALA A 53 23.63 -5.32 0.41
N GLY A 54 22.57 -6.12 0.32
CA GLY A 54 22.61 -7.57 0.47
C GLY A 54 22.49 -8.04 1.93
N ALA A 55 22.12 -7.16 2.86
CA ALA A 55 21.92 -7.52 4.25
C ALA A 55 20.47 -7.99 4.51
N PRO A 56 20.26 -8.92 5.47
CA PRO A 56 18.92 -9.32 5.90
C PRO A 56 18.16 -8.12 6.49
N PHE A 57 16.90 -7.95 6.09
CA PHE A 57 16.02 -6.90 6.56
C PHE A 57 14.69 -7.46 7.08
N ASP A 58 14.42 -7.27 8.36
CA ASP A 58 13.13 -7.59 9.00
C ASP A 58 12.40 -6.30 9.33
N LEU A 59 11.25 -6.06 8.68
CA LEU A 59 10.47 -4.83 8.82
C LEU A 59 10.04 -4.52 10.26
N ARG A 60 9.95 -5.53 11.12
CA ARG A 60 9.54 -5.40 12.53
C ARG A 60 10.67 -4.89 13.44
N THR A 61 11.90 -5.33 13.16
CA THR A 61 13.03 -5.18 14.07
C THR A 61 14.13 -4.25 13.58
N ASP A 62 14.12 -3.93 12.27
CA ASP A 62 15.13 -3.03 11.71
C ASP A 62 15.02 -1.62 12.31
N GLN A 63 16.16 -1.05 12.68
CA GLN A 63 16.22 0.26 13.31
C GLN A 63 15.71 1.40 12.41
N ALA A 64 15.77 1.23 11.11
CA ALA A 64 15.24 2.23 10.17
C ALA A 64 13.72 2.34 10.27
N THR A 65 13.01 1.24 10.58
CA THR A 65 11.54 1.17 10.58
C THR A 65 10.92 1.04 11.97
N ALA A 66 11.71 0.72 12.99
CA ALA A 66 11.21 0.56 14.35
C ALA A 66 10.71 1.91 14.93
N GLY A 67 9.47 1.93 15.43
CA GLY A 67 8.85 3.12 16.02
C GLY A 67 8.60 4.27 15.05
N ARG A 68 8.59 4.00 13.75
CA ARG A 68 8.32 4.98 12.68
C ARG A 68 7.13 4.58 11.84
N VAL A 69 6.48 5.56 11.25
CA VAL A 69 5.56 5.31 10.13
C VAL A 69 6.35 4.64 9.02
N THR A 70 5.82 3.53 8.52
CA THR A 70 6.48 2.78 7.44
C THR A 70 5.50 2.59 6.30
N LEU A 71 5.80 3.17 5.15
CA LEU A 71 5.02 3.05 3.93
C LEU A 71 5.63 1.94 3.07
N VAL A 72 4.88 0.88 2.82
CA VAL A 72 5.34 -0.25 2.00
C VAL A 72 4.64 -0.23 0.66
N PHE A 73 5.42 -0.18 -0.41
CA PHE A 73 4.96 -0.23 -1.79
C PHE A 73 5.64 -1.37 -2.55
N PHE A 74 4.84 -2.16 -3.27
CA PHE A 74 5.34 -3.20 -4.16
C PHE A 74 5.40 -2.68 -5.59
N GLY A 75 6.49 -2.97 -6.29
CA GLY A 75 6.68 -2.51 -7.65
C GLY A 75 7.91 -3.12 -8.30
N PHE A 76 8.31 -2.60 -9.44
CA PHE A 76 9.52 -3.01 -10.15
C PHE A 76 10.17 -1.83 -10.87
N THR A 77 11.50 -1.84 -11.01
CA THR A 77 12.26 -0.68 -11.50
C THR A 77 12.00 -0.34 -12.97
N ASN A 78 11.56 -1.34 -13.76
CA ASN A 78 11.21 -1.15 -15.17
C ASN A 78 9.72 -0.84 -15.41
N CYS A 79 8.98 -0.51 -14.37
CA CYS A 79 7.58 -0.08 -14.47
C CYS A 79 7.52 1.26 -15.23
N PRO A 80 6.71 1.36 -16.30
CA PRO A 80 6.75 2.54 -17.17
C PRO A 80 6.00 3.75 -16.62
N ASP A 81 5.13 3.60 -15.61
CA ASP A 81 4.19 4.65 -15.22
C ASP A 81 3.91 4.68 -13.71
N ILE A 82 3.19 3.73 -13.16
CA ILE A 82 2.63 3.81 -11.80
C ILE A 82 3.72 3.82 -10.72
N CYS A 83 4.78 2.98 -10.83
CA CYS A 83 5.80 2.91 -9.80
C CYS A 83 6.60 4.21 -9.67
N PRO A 84 7.15 4.80 -10.77
CA PRO A 84 7.86 6.07 -10.65
C PRO A 84 6.94 7.21 -10.19
N THR A 85 5.68 7.24 -10.63
CA THR A 85 4.70 8.25 -10.19
C THR A 85 4.46 8.14 -8.69
N THR A 86 4.17 6.93 -8.17
CA THR A 86 3.94 6.72 -6.73
C THR A 86 5.15 7.12 -5.89
N MET A 87 6.37 6.76 -6.32
CA MET A 87 7.59 7.12 -5.58
C MET A 87 7.85 8.63 -5.59
N ALA A 88 7.60 9.31 -6.72
CA ALA A 88 7.72 10.76 -6.83
C ALA A 88 6.67 11.49 -5.96
N ASP A 89 5.43 10.98 -5.91
CA ASP A 89 4.38 11.56 -5.07
C ASP A 89 4.71 11.40 -3.57
N LEU A 90 5.26 10.26 -3.17
CA LEU A 90 5.74 10.04 -1.79
C LEU A 90 6.90 10.96 -1.44
N ASP A 91 7.87 11.11 -2.34
CA ASP A 91 9.00 12.04 -2.17
C ASP A 91 8.51 13.49 -2.01
N ALA A 92 7.70 13.97 -2.94
CA ALA A 92 7.13 15.32 -2.88
C ALA A 92 6.28 15.57 -1.61
N ALA A 93 5.54 14.54 -1.16
CA ALA A 93 4.81 14.64 0.09
C ALA A 93 5.75 14.78 1.29
N LEU A 94 6.80 13.96 1.37
CA LEU A 94 7.81 14.03 2.44
C LEU A 94 8.58 15.34 2.42
N GLU A 95 8.97 15.86 1.25
CA GLU A 95 9.65 17.15 1.11
C GLU A 95 8.79 18.31 1.62
N SER A 96 7.46 18.21 1.49
CA SER A 96 6.54 19.23 1.96
C SER A 96 6.38 19.29 3.49
N LEU A 97 6.81 18.23 4.21
CA LEU A 97 6.68 18.12 5.65
C LEU A 97 7.83 18.82 6.41
N PRO A 98 7.56 19.33 7.63
CA PRO A 98 8.64 19.71 8.54
C PRO A 98 9.63 18.55 8.77
N ALA A 99 10.92 18.85 8.88
CA ALA A 99 11.96 17.83 9.05
C ALA A 99 11.69 16.85 10.22
N ALA A 100 11.14 17.36 11.34
CA ALA A 100 10.81 16.54 12.50
C ALA A 100 9.72 15.49 12.22
N ASP A 101 8.78 15.77 11.32
CA ASP A 101 7.76 14.80 10.90
C ASP A 101 8.34 13.83 9.86
N ARG A 102 9.07 14.36 8.87
CA ARG A 102 9.74 13.56 7.84
C ARG A 102 10.68 12.51 8.44
N ASP A 103 11.45 12.85 9.47
CA ASP A 103 12.40 11.95 10.15
C ASP A 103 11.70 10.75 10.81
N ARG A 104 10.40 10.84 11.05
CA ARG A 104 9.58 9.78 11.64
C ARG A 104 8.93 8.84 10.62
N ILE A 105 9.18 9.07 9.34
CA ILE A 105 8.54 8.33 8.24
C ILE A 105 9.63 7.61 7.43
N ARG A 106 9.33 6.41 6.98
CA ARG A 106 10.17 5.62 6.08
C ARG A 106 9.36 5.07 4.93
N VAL A 107 9.91 5.15 3.75
CA VAL A 107 9.37 4.51 2.55
C VAL A 107 10.18 3.26 2.25
N VAL A 108 9.48 2.16 2.06
CA VAL A 108 10.04 0.84 1.74
C VAL A 108 9.46 0.38 0.42
N PHE A 109 10.32 0.26 -0.57
CA PHE A 109 10.01 -0.33 -1.87
C PHE A 109 10.38 -1.80 -1.86
N VAL A 110 9.45 -2.69 -2.22
CA VAL A 110 9.68 -4.13 -2.35
C VAL A 110 9.57 -4.52 -3.82
N SER A 111 10.66 -5.01 -4.41
CA SER A 111 10.64 -5.42 -5.81
C SER A 111 9.81 -6.69 -6.01
N THR A 112 8.94 -6.67 -7.02
CA THR A 112 8.17 -7.81 -7.52
C THR A 112 8.83 -8.47 -8.75
N ASP A 113 10.04 -8.06 -9.10
CA ASP A 113 10.80 -8.60 -10.23
C ASP A 113 12.26 -8.88 -9.82
N PRO A 114 12.48 -9.81 -8.88
CA PRO A 114 13.81 -10.04 -8.30
C PRO A 114 14.87 -10.50 -9.30
N ASP A 115 14.45 -11.05 -10.44
CA ASP A 115 15.38 -11.51 -11.47
C ASP A 115 16.09 -10.35 -12.17
N ARG A 116 15.42 -9.19 -12.33
CA ARG A 116 15.98 -7.98 -12.96
C ARG A 116 16.39 -6.94 -11.93
N ASP A 117 15.67 -6.85 -10.83
CA ASP A 117 15.84 -5.84 -9.79
C ASP A 117 16.84 -6.31 -8.72
N THR A 118 18.12 -6.30 -9.05
CA THR A 118 19.19 -6.54 -8.08
C THR A 118 19.31 -5.35 -7.10
N GLY A 119 19.91 -5.56 -5.93
CA GLY A 119 20.12 -4.48 -4.95
C GLY A 119 20.70 -3.20 -5.56
N PRO A 120 21.80 -3.27 -6.34
CA PRO A 120 22.34 -2.08 -7.01
C PRO A 120 21.42 -1.44 -8.07
N VAL A 121 20.54 -2.22 -8.71
CA VAL A 121 19.55 -1.69 -9.66
C VAL A 121 18.48 -0.91 -8.90
N ILE A 122 17.92 -1.52 -7.86
CA ILE A 122 16.92 -0.86 -6.99
C ILE A 122 17.50 0.42 -6.39
N ARG A 123 18.74 0.38 -5.85
CA ARG A 123 19.35 1.56 -5.24
C ARG A 123 19.47 2.72 -6.22
N ARG A 124 20.03 2.48 -7.42
CA ARG A 124 20.13 3.52 -8.46
C ARG A 124 18.78 4.08 -8.90
N TRP A 125 17.74 3.26 -8.88
CA TRP A 125 16.40 3.69 -9.23
C TRP A 125 15.79 4.56 -8.13
N LEU A 126 15.90 4.15 -6.86
CA LEU A 126 15.41 4.91 -5.71
C LEU A 126 16.14 6.23 -5.50
N ASP A 127 17.45 6.30 -5.83
CA ASP A 127 18.26 7.53 -5.74
C ASP A 127 17.77 8.65 -6.69
N GLN A 128 16.86 8.35 -7.61
CA GLN A 128 16.22 9.36 -8.46
C GLN A 128 15.10 10.11 -7.72
N PHE A 129 14.65 9.61 -6.58
CA PHE A 129 13.62 10.20 -5.72
C PHE A 129 14.25 10.67 -4.42
N ASP A 130 14.40 9.77 -3.45
CA ASP A 130 15.04 10.07 -2.17
C ASP A 130 16.04 8.95 -1.79
N ALA A 131 17.28 9.33 -1.49
CA ALA A 131 18.33 8.40 -1.07
C ALA A 131 18.02 7.68 0.26
N SER A 132 17.10 8.21 1.06
CA SER A 132 16.65 7.59 2.31
C SER A 132 15.61 6.47 2.10
N PHE A 133 15.05 6.33 0.89
CA PHE A 133 14.12 5.26 0.59
C PHE A 133 14.81 3.90 0.66
N ILE A 134 14.15 2.95 1.32
CA ILE A 134 14.66 1.61 1.56
C ILE A 134 14.18 0.71 0.41
N GLY A 135 15.11 0.06 -0.28
CA GLY A 135 14.80 -0.93 -1.30
C GLY A 135 15.00 -2.35 -0.78
N LEU A 136 14.02 -3.20 -1.02
CA LEU A 136 14.06 -4.61 -0.64
C LEU A 136 13.84 -5.51 -1.85
N THR A 137 14.51 -6.65 -1.82
CA THR A 137 14.37 -7.74 -2.78
C THR A 137 14.51 -9.08 -2.03
N GLY A 138 14.46 -10.19 -2.73
CA GLY A 138 14.61 -11.50 -2.13
C GLY A 138 14.32 -12.61 -3.13
N THR A 139 14.13 -13.83 -2.64
CA THR A 139 13.59 -14.89 -3.48
C THR A 139 12.09 -14.66 -3.70
N TRP A 140 11.57 -15.07 -4.86
CA TRP A 140 10.13 -14.93 -5.14
C TRP A 140 9.22 -15.51 -4.03
N PRO A 141 9.48 -16.70 -3.46
CA PRO A 141 8.67 -17.22 -2.36
C PRO A 141 8.63 -16.28 -1.13
N HIS A 142 9.76 -15.67 -0.75
CA HIS A 142 9.79 -14.74 0.39
C HIS A 142 9.07 -13.43 0.07
N ILE A 143 9.23 -12.90 -1.15
CA ILE A 143 8.50 -11.69 -1.58
C ILE A 143 6.99 -11.96 -1.59
N LYS A 144 6.57 -13.12 -2.09
CA LYS A 144 5.16 -13.52 -2.12
C LYS A 144 4.59 -13.69 -0.70
N GLU A 145 5.31 -14.37 0.19
CA GLU A 145 4.93 -14.52 1.60
C GLU A 145 4.78 -13.15 2.30
N PHE A 146 5.72 -12.25 2.03
CA PHE A 146 5.68 -10.89 2.56
C PHE A 146 4.45 -10.11 2.05
N ALA A 147 4.13 -10.22 0.75
CA ALA A 147 2.99 -9.58 0.14
C ALA A 147 1.65 -10.15 0.64
N ASP A 148 1.57 -11.50 0.76
CA ASP A 148 0.38 -12.19 1.27
C ASP A 148 0.05 -11.78 2.71
N ALA A 149 1.06 -11.57 3.55
CA ALA A 149 0.87 -11.08 4.91
C ALA A 149 0.28 -9.65 4.96
N LEU A 150 0.34 -8.91 3.86
CA LEU A 150 -0.21 -7.56 3.71
C LEU A 150 -1.51 -7.53 2.87
N ASP A 151 -2.01 -8.69 2.46
CA ASP A 151 -3.13 -8.83 1.52
C ASP A 151 -2.89 -8.05 0.19
N VAL A 152 -1.64 -8.07 -0.28
CA VAL A 152 -1.22 -7.43 -1.53
C VAL A 152 -1.07 -8.49 -2.61
N ALA A 153 -1.91 -8.40 -3.64
CA ALA A 153 -1.84 -9.32 -4.77
C ALA A 153 -0.61 -9.00 -5.64
N ILE A 154 0.26 -10.00 -5.82
CA ILE A 154 1.40 -9.97 -6.74
C ILE A 154 1.48 -11.29 -7.52
N GLU A 155 1.94 -11.21 -8.77
CA GLU A 155 2.15 -12.37 -9.61
C GLU A 155 3.60 -12.40 -10.14
N PRO A 156 4.15 -13.58 -10.42
CA PRO A 156 5.48 -13.69 -11.01
C PRO A 156 5.56 -12.93 -12.34
N ALA A 157 6.70 -12.33 -12.60
CA ALA A 157 6.96 -11.71 -13.89
C ALA A 157 6.86 -12.74 -15.03
N VAL A 158 6.07 -12.44 -16.05
CA VAL A 158 5.88 -13.31 -17.22
C VAL A 158 6.64 -12.69 -18.40
N ARG A 159 7.56 -13.47 -18.97
CA ARG A 159 8.26 -13.07 -20.20
C ARG A 159 7.49 -13.56 -21.42
N GLU A 160 7.06 -12.62 -22.23
CA GLU A 160 6.35 -12.88 -23.49
C GLU A 160 7.31 -13.30 -24.60
N ALA A 161 6.74 -13.88 -25.67
CA ALA A 161 7.53 -14.35 -26.83
C ALA A 161 8.27 -13.22 -27.59
N ASP A 162 7.77 -11.99 -27.52
CA ASP A 162 8.38 -10.79 -28.08
C ASP A 162 9.47 -10.17 -27.22
N GLY A 163 9.73 -10.76 -26.04
CA GLY A 163 10.71 -10.29 -25.07
C GLY A 163 10.16 -9.29 -24.05
N THR A 164 8.91 -8.87 -24.17
CA THR A 164 8.22 -8.05 -23.16
C THR A 164 8.11 -8.82 -21.83
N VAL A 165 8.22 -8.11 -20.72
CA VAL A 165 8.03 -8.69 -19.39
C VAL A 165 6.86 -8.01 -18.71
N ASN A 166 5.80 -8.79 -18.48
CA ASN A 166 4.62 -8.35 -17.75
C ASN A 166 4.79 -8.67 -16.27
N VAL A 167 4.58 -7.66 -15.43
CA VAL A 167 4.58 -7.79 -13.96
C VAL A 167 3.25 -7.27 -13.44
N THR A 168 2.52 -8.14 -12.79
CA THR A 168 1.21 -7.79 -12.20
C THR A 168 1.36 -7.65 -10.69
N HIS A 169 0.96 -6.51 -10.17
CA HIS A 169 0.94 -6.25 -8.73
C HIS A 169 -0.15 -5.23 -8.38
N SER A 170 -0.64 -5.30 -7.15
CA SER A 170 -1.45 -4.22 -6.59
C SER A 170 -0.56 -2.99 -6.35
N ALA A 171 -1.04 -1.83 -6.77
CA ALA A 171 -0.30 -0.56 -6.64
C ALA A 171 -0.69 0.24 -5.37
N GLN A 172 -1.16 -0.45 -4.35
CA GLN A 172 -1.43 0.18 -3.05
C GLN A 172 -0.16 0.44 -2.25
N VAL A 173 -0.17 1.50 -1.45
CA VAL A 173 0.83 1.77 -0.41
C VAL A 173 0.23 1.41 0.94
N THR A 174 0.77 0.41 1.61
CA THR A 174 0.33 0.01 2.96
C THR A 174 1.07 0.85 4.00
N ALA A 175 0.33 1.53 4.87
CA ALA A 175 0.89 2.44 5.87
C ALA A 175 0.84 1.84 7.28
N PHE A 176 2.00 1.58 7.85
CA PHE A 176 2.17 1.15 9.24
C PHE A 176 2.39 2.36 10.15
N SER A 177 1.62 2.42 11.23
CA SER A 177 1.84 3.34 12.33
C SER A 177 3.08 2.96 13.15
N PRO A 178 3.59 3.83 14.06
CA PRO A 178 4.75 3.54 14.90
C PRO A 178 4.61 2.30 15.79
N ASP A 179 3.39 1.87 16.09
CA ASP A 179 3.07 0.64 16.82
C ASP A 179 3.31 -0.65 16.01
N GLY A 180 3.69 -0.53 14.73
CA GLY A 180 3.92 -1.65 13.83
C GLY A 180 2.66 -2.24 13.22
N THR A 181 1.53 -1.53 13.30
CA THR A 181 0.25 -1.98 12.75
C THR A 181 -0.21 -1.06 11.62
N ALA A 182 -0.60 -1.65 10.49
CA ALA A 182 -1.25 -0.93 9.40
C ALA A 182 -2.78 -0.95 9.60
N ARG A 183 -3.38 0.22 9.47
CA ARG A 183 -4.84 0.43 9.49
C ARG A 183 -5.32 1.18 8.27
N VAL A 184 -4.38 1.71 7.50
CA VAL A 184 -4.62 2.57 6.34
C VAL A 184 -3.80 2.07 5.16
N ALA A 185 -4.41 2.11 3.97
CA ALA A 185 -3.72 1.96 2.69
C ALA A 185 -4.07 3.13 1.78
N TYR A 186 -3.16 3.45 0.88
CA TYR A 186 -3.35 4.45 -0.17
C TYR A 186 -3.42 3.74 -1.50
N LEU A 187 -4.45 4.05 -2.27
CA LEU A 187 -4.66 3.47 -3.60
C LEU A 187 -3.93 4.28 -4.67
N THR A 188 -3.82 3.71 -5.86
CA THR A 188 -3.30 4.41 -7.04
C THR A 188 -4.02 5.74 -7.24
N GLY A 189 -3.25 6.80 -7.46
CA GLY A 189 -3.79 8.14 -7.67
C GLY A 189 -4.06 8.94 -6.39
N THR A 190 -3.66 8.43 -5.21
CA THR A 190 -3.64 9.24 -3.99
C THR A 190 -2.74 10.46 -4.20
N SER A 191 -3.27 11.64 -3.90
CA SER A 191 -2.55 12.89 -4.15
C SER A 191 -1.41 13.14 -3.16
N VAL A 192 -0.41 13.91 -3.57
CA VAL A 192 0.65 14.44 -2.69
C VAL A 192 0.06 15.14 -1.46
N ALA A 193 -1.03 15.90 -1.65
CA ALA A 193 -1.70 16.64 -0.57
C ALA A 193 -2.37 15.68 0.45
N ASP A 194 -2.85 14.52 0.01
CA ASP A 194 -3.45 13.54 0.91
C ASP A 194 -2.39 12.81 1.73
N TYR A 195 -1.29 12.42 1.10
CA TYR A 195 -0.12 11.91 1.83
C TYR A 195 0.40 12.93 2.85
N ALA A 196 0.64 14.18 2.43
CA ALA A 196 1.16 15.23 3.30
C ALA A 196 0.24 15.55 4.48
N HIS A 197 -1.09 15.41 4.30
CA HIS A 197 -2.06 15.56 5.36
C HIS A 197 -2.00 14.40 6.37
N ASP A 198 -1.95 13.18 5.87
CA ASP A 198 -2.12 11.98 6.71
C ASP A 198 -0.86 11.55 7.45
N LEU A 199 0.31 11.68 6.82
CA LEU A 199 1.56 11.15 7.37
C LEU A 199 1.92 11.70 8.76
N PRO A 200 1.72 13.03 9.06
CA PRO A 200 1.88 13.53 10.41
C PRO A 200 0.87 12.96 11.42
N LEU A 201 -0.38 12.69 10.99
CA LEU A 201 -1.40 12.05 11.83
C LEU A 201 -0.99 10.62 12.20
N LEU A 202 -0.58 9.83 11.20
CA LEU A 202 -0.05 8.48 11.39
C LEU A 202 1.16 8.48 12.34
N ALA A 203 2.07 9.46 12.20
CA ALA A 203 3.25 9.58 13.04
C ALA A 203 2.93 9.87 14.51
N ARG A 204 1.74 10.41 14.80
CA ARG A 204 1.21 10.60 16.16
C ARG A 204 0.33 9.44 16.65
N GLY A 205 0.08 8.43 15.79
CA GLY A 205 -0.81 7.31 16.11
C GLY A 205 -2.29 7.67 16.00
N GLU A 206 -2.65 8.72 15.27
CA GLU A 206 -4.01 9.16 15.03
C GLU A 206 -4.57 8.45 13.78
N THR A 207 -5.09 7.20 13.94
CA THR A 207 -5.64 6.36 12.85
C THR A 207 -6.98 5.74 13.21
#